data_78b71a49832ae721102b2ab837dcc942
#
_entry.id   78b71a49832ae721102b2ab837dcc942
#
_cell.length_a   1.000
_cell.length_b   1.000
_cell.length_c   1.000
_cell.angle_alpha   90.00
_cell.angle_beta   90.00
_cell.angle_gamma   90.00
#
_symmetry.space_group_name_H-M   'P 1'
#
loop_
_entity.id
_entity.type
_entity.pdbx_description
1 polymer ?
#
loop_
_entity_poly.entity_id
_entity_poly.type
_entity_poly.pdbx_seq_one_letter_code
_entity_poly.pdbx_strand_id
1 'polypeptide(L)'
;MFEQKILDSIDVIAHSGIRIGGERIVYIDPVRVADAPHDADLILFTHPHFDHFSPVDVRKLMKDDTVIAAPKSMIPLCCLMLRRKTISLLPNETTSLAGVSVTAVPAYNRRKPYHVKWMQWLGYVLTVGETKIYISGDTDLTDEARNVSCDIAMLPIGGFYTIDAVRAAELANTIRPHTVIPIHYGMLMGGKDAPRRFCDALDSDIAAELRPAVYSSVLVSMYAKAALLIAAACLFGLLAGRFL
;
A
#
# COMPACT_ATOMS: atom_id res chain seq x y z
N MET A 1 -20.53 2.46 15.86
CA MET A 1 -20.44 3.95 15.76
C MET A 1 -18.99 4.42 15.63
N PHE A 2 -18.04 3.94 16.46
CA PHE A 2 -16.63 4.36 16.38
C PHE A 2 -15.93 3.81 15.12
N GLU A 3 -16.06 2.52 14.81
CA GLU A 3 -15.52 1.88 13.62
C GLU A 3 -15.97 2.56 12.32
N GLN A 4 -17.27 2.91 12.20
CA GLN A 4 -17.80 3.62 11.04
C GLN A 4 -17.10 4.99 10.86
N LYS A 5 -16.85 5.71 11.95
CA LYS A 5 -16.14 7.00 11.90
C LYS A 5 -14.68 6.81 11.40
N ILE A 6 -14.03 5.74 11.80
CA ILE A 6 -12.68 5.40 11.30
C ILE A 6 -12.77 5.01 9.83
N LEU A 7 -13.70 4.16 9.45
CA LEU A 7 -13.90 3.75 8.06
C LEU A 7 -14.13 4.97 7.15
N ASP A 8 -14.96 5.92 7.57
CA ASP A 8 -15.23 7.18 6.85
C ASP A 8 -13.98 8.09 6.73
N SER A 9 -12.98 7.89 7.59
CA SER A 9 -11.72 8.66 7.57
C SER A 9 -10.60 8.03 6.72
N ILE A 10 -10.86 6.85 6.14
CA ILE A 10 -9.89 6.17 5.27
C ILE A 10 -10.09 6.62 3.83
N ASP A 11 -9.04 7.12 3.20
CA ASP A 11 -9.01 7.46 1.78
C ASP A 11 -8.03 6.54 1.04
N VAL A 12 -8.44 6.01 -0.10
CA VAL A 12 -7.53 5.39 -1.07
C VAL A 12 -7.09 6.50 -2.03
N ILE A 13 -5.84 6.94 -1.89
CA ILE A 13 -5.29 8.05 -2.68
C ILE A 13 -5.11 7.62 -4.13
N ALA A 14 -4.33 6.58 -4.33
CA ALA A 14 -4.09 5.94 -5.62
C ALA A 14 -3.47 4.56 -5.39
N HIS A 15 -3.95 3.57 -6.15
CA HIS A 15 -3.39 2.21 -6.14
C HIS A 15 -3.36 1.59 -4.73
N SER A 16 -2.23 1.68 -4.03
CA SER A 16 -2.04 1.25 -2.64
C SER A 16 -1.75 2.39 -1.68
N GLY A 17 -1.76 3.63 -2.17
CA GLY A 17 -1.60 4.80 -1.33
C GLY A 17 -2.83 5.04 -0.47
N ILE A 18 -2.66 5.06 0.84
CA ILE A 18 -3.76 5.14 1.81
C ILE A 18 -3.52 6.33 2.73
N ARG A 19 -4.58 7.06 3.04
CA ARG A 19 -4.64 8.05 4.12
C ARG A 19 -5.66 7.62 5.15
N ILE A 20 -5.29 7.66 6.42
CA ILE A 20 -6.20 7.44 7.55
C ILE A 20 -6.20 8.74 8.35
N GLY A 21 -7.36 9.40 8.39
CA GLY A 21 -7.59 10.61 9.18
C GLY A 21 -7.97 10.30 10.63
N GLY A 22 -8.04 11.34 11.45
CA GLY A 22 -8.43 11.24 12.85
C GLY A 22 -7.62 12.17 13.72
N GLU A 23 -7.38 11.81 14.99
CA GLU A 23 -6.48 12.57 15.88
C GLU A 23 -5.03 12.59 15.37
N ARG A 24 -4.65 11.53 14.65
CA ARG A 24 -3.38 11.41 13.93
C ARG A 24 -3.66 11.13 12.47
N ILE A 25 -2.91 11.79 11.61
CA ILE A 25 -2.98 11.58 10.17
C ILE A 25 -1.86 10.62 9.78
N VAL A 26 -2.26 9.44 9.29
CA VAL A 26 -1.35 8.37 8.89
C VAL A 26 -1.43 8.16 7.40
N TYR A 27 -0.29 8.11 6.75
CA TYR A 27 -0.16 7.72 5.35
C TYR A 27 0.59 6.41 5.21
N ILE A 28 0.11 5.54 4.33
CA ILE A 28 0.77 4.30 3.97
C ILE A 28 1.01 4.33 2.45
N ASP A 29 2.25 4.09 2.03
CA ASP A 29 2.67 4.04 0.63
C ASP A 29 2.15 5.23 -0.21
N PRO A 30 2.30 6.50 0.25
CA PRO A 30 1.71 7.64 -0.43
C PRO A 30 2.36 7.88 -1.79
N VAL A 31 1.57 7.69 -2.85
CA VAL A 31 1.95 7.96 -4.24
C VAL A 31 0.85 8.76 -4.93
N ARG A 32 1.24 9.61 -5.89
CA ARG A 32 0.31 10.42 -6.71
C ARG A 32 -0.56 11.36 -5.89
N VAL A 33 0.00 11.90 -4.86
CA VAL A 33 -0.64 12.92 -4.02
C VAL A 33 -0.77 14.20 -4.83
N ALA A 34 -2.01 14.72 -4.97
CA ALA A 34 -2.26 15.91 -5.76
C ALA A 34 -1.81 17.18 -5.04
N ASP A 35 -2.25 17.32 -3.79
CA ASP A 35 -2.03 18.51 -2.99
C ASP A 35 -0.81 18.36 -2.08
N ALA A 36 -0.39 19.43 -1.44
CA ALA A 36 0.70 19.46 -0.47
C ALA A 36 0.19 19.93 0.91
N PRO A 37 -0.59 19.09 1.62
CA PRO A 37 -1.22 19.50 2.87
C PRO A 37 -0.23 19.65 4.02
N HIS A 38 0.94 19.03 3.96
CA HIS A 38 1.94 19.02 5.04
C HIS A 38 1.34 18.65 6.41
N ASP A 39 0.52 17.59 6.44
CA ASP A 39 -0.31 17.20 7.59
C ASP A 39 0.04 15.84 8.20
N ALA A 40 0.98 15.08 7.61
CA ALA A 40 1.30 13.74 8.06
C ALA A 40 1.92 13.71 9.46
N ASP A 41 1.32 13.00 10.39
CA ASP A 41 1.93 12.63 11.67
C ASP A 41 2.83 11.40 11.52
N LEU A 42 2.39 10.42 10.73
CA LEU A 42 3.09 9.17 10.48
C LEU A 42 3.04 8.81 8.99
N ILE A 43 4.19 8.43 8.43
CA ILE A 43 4.27 7.84 7.10
C ILE A 43 4.92 6.45 7.21
N LEU A 44 4.22 5.43 6.72
CA LEU A 44 4.68 4.05 6.68
C LEU A 44 4.90 3.61 5.24
N PHE A 45 5.97 2.88 5.00
CA PHE A 45 6.22 2.22 3.72
C PHE A 45 6.19 0.71 3.87
N THR A 46 5.51 0.02 2.96
CA THR A 46 5.48 -1.43 2.92
C THR A 46 6.70 -2.01 2.22
N HIS A 47 7.11 -1.40 1.10
CA HIS A 47 8.25 -1.82 0.29
C HIS A 47 8.67 -0.73 -0.74
N PRO A 48 9.82 -0.87 -1.43
CA PRO A 48 10.42 0.20 -2.21
C PRO A 48 9.96 0.33 -3.67
N HIS A 49 8.96 -0.41 -4.14
CA HIS A 49 8.51 -0.29 -5.52
C HIS A 49 7.94 1.10 -5.82
N PHE A 50 8.04 1.53 -7.08
CA PHE A 50 7.71 2.89 -7.53
C PHE A 50 6.23 3.27 -7.36
N ASP A 51 5.35 2.28 -7.25
CA ASP A 51 3.91 2.42 -7.01
C ASP A 51 3.54 2.41 -5.51
N HIS A 52 4.57 2.32 -4.62
CA HIS A 52 4.46 2.41 -3.16
C HIS A 52 5.39 3.46 -2.54
N PHE A 53 6.45 3.85 -3.24
CA PHE A 53 7.44 4.80 -2.73
C PHE A 53 7.69 5.96 -3.70
N SER A 54 7.21 7.15 -3.36
CA SER A 54 7.41 8.39 -4.10
C SER A 54 8.00 9.48 -3.20
N PRO A 55 9.32 9.73 -3.25
CA PRO A 55 9.93 10.81 -2.45
C PRO A 55 9.35 12.19 -2.71
N VAL A 56 8.83 12.44 -3.91
CA VAL A 56 8.20 13.71 -4.28
C VAL A 56 6.87 13.86 -3.53
N ASP A 57 6.04 12.83 -3.52
CA ASP A 57 4.75 12.86 -2.84
C ASP A 57 4.91 12.90 -1.32
N VAL A 58 5.88 12.16 -0.79
CA VAL A 58 6.23 12.20 0.64
C VAL A 58 6.55 13.62 1.11
N ARG A 59 7.31 14.39 0.32
CA ARG A 59 7.64 15.79 0.66
C ARG A 59 6.44 16.72 0.73
N LYS A 60 5.36 16.44 -0.03
CA LYS A 60 4.11 17.19 0.03
C LYS A 60 3.33 16.94 1.32
N LEU A 61 3.58 15.81 1.97
CA LEU A 61 2.86 15.37 3.16
C LEU A 61 3.60 15.69 4.45
N MET A 62 4.94 15.66 4.40
CA MET A 62 5.79 15.86 5.58
C MET A 62 5.64 17.26 6.17
N LYS A 63 5.56 17.31 7.49
CA LYS A 63 5.83 18.45 8.37
C LYS A 63 7.11 18.19 9.18
N ASP A 64 7.54 19.10 10.02
CA ASP A 64 8.84 19.00 10.71
C ASP A 64 8.92 17.81 11.67
N ASP A 65 7.84 17.47 12.32
CA ASP A 65 7.70 16.40 13.31
C ASP A 65 7.15 15.08 12.76
N THR A 66 6.98 14.96 11.43
CA THR A 66 6.51 13.72 10.80
C THR A 66 7.43 12.55 11.14
N VAL A 67 6.87 11.50 11.70
CA VAL A 67 7.54 10.22 11.92
C VAL A 67 7.48 9.40 10.64
N ILE A 68 8.61 8.83 10.20
CA ILE A 68 8.68 7.95 9.03
C ILE A 68 9.20 6.59 9.48
N ALA A 69 8.54 5.51 9.06
CA ALA A 69 9.00 4.16 9.32
C ALA A 69 8.87 3.27 8.06
N ALA A 70 9.78 2.30 7.96
CA ALA A 70 9.88 1.43 6.79
C ALA A 70 10.54 0.07 7.16
N PRO A 71 10.40 -0.96 6.31
CA PRO A 71 11.18 -2.18 6.43
C PRO A 71 12.68 -1.90 6.49
N LYS A 72 13.43 -2.68 7.26
CA LYS A 72 14.88 -2.51 7.43
C LYS A 72 15.62 -2.42 6.10
N SER A 73 15.22 -3.19 5.10
CA SER A 73 15.81 -3.18 3.76
C SER A 73 15.64 -1.86 3.01
N MET A 74 14.64 -1.03 3.37
CA MET A 74 14.40 0.29 2.75
C MET A 74 15.18 1.43 3.39
N ILE A 75 15.75 1.27 4.56
CA ILE A 75 16.37 2.37 5.31
C ILE A 75 17.45 3.11 4.50
N PRO A 76 18.39 2.45 3.79
CA PRO A 76 19.36 3.16 2.96
C PRO A 76 18.72 4.04 1.88
N LEU A 77 17.64 3.52 1.24
CA LEU A 77 16.90 4.24 0.21
C LEU A 77 16.16 5.46 0.80
N CYS A 78 15.49 5.29 1.93
CA CYS A 78 14.80 6.37 2.63
C CYS A 78 15.78 7.47 3.06
N CYS A 79 16.92 7.11 3.66
CA CYS A 79 17.95 8.08 4.05
C CYS A 79 18.46 8.87 2.84
N LEU A 80 18.73 8.21 1.71
CA LEU A 80 19.22 8.85 0.50
C LEU A 80 18.18 9.78 -0.13
N MET A 81 16.94 9.30 -0.28
CA MET A 81 15.92 9.96 -1.07
C MET A 81 15.11 11.00 -0.27
N LEU A 82 14.83 10.74 1.00
CA LEU A 82 14.03 11.64 1.85
C LEU A 82 14.89 12.59 2.66
N ARG A 83 16.16 12.24 2.91
CA ARG A 83 17.07 12.99 3.79
C ARG A 83 16.50 13.23 5.20
N ARG A 84 15.74 12.25 5.69
CA ARG A 84 15.08 12.25 7.00
C ARG A 84 15.40 10.96 7.74
N LYS A 85 15.42 11.05 9.07
CA LYS A 85 15.51 9.86 9.92
C LYS A 85 14.29 8.98 9.68
N THR A 86 14.53 7.73 9.32
CA THR A 86 13.48 6.72 9.12
C THR A 86 13.68 5.61 10.15
N ILE A 87 12.60 5.26 10.86
CA ILE A 87 12.59 4.17 11.83
C ILE A 87 12.55 2.85 11.08
N SER A 88 13.45 1.96 11.44
CA SER A 88 13.48 0.60 10.89
C SER A 88 12.49 -0.28 11.64
N LEU A 89 11.60 -0.96 10.89
CA LEU A 89 10.70 -1.98 11.43
C LEU A 89 11.12 -3.38 10.95
N LEU A 90 10.97 -4.34 11.83
CA LEU A 90 11.21 -5.76 11.55
C LEU A 90 9.89 -6.53 11.52
N PRO A 91 9.83 -7.66 10.79
CA PRO A 91 8.68 -8.54 10.80
C PRO A 91 8.26 -8.95 12.23
N ASN A 92 6.95 -8.90 12.51
CA ASN A 92 6.32 -9.22 13.79
C ASN A 92 6.66 -8.24 14.95
N GLU A 93 7.29 -7.11 14.67
CA GLU A 93 7.51 -6.05 15.64
C GLU A 93 6.23 -5.27 15.90
N THR A 94 5.95 -4.97 17.17
CA THR A 94 4.88 -4.05 17.57
C THR A 94 5.49 -2.88 18.32
N THR A 95 5.16 -1.67 17.89
CA THR A 95 5.69 -0.42 18.48
C THR A 95 4.67 0.71 18.41
N SER A 96 4.88 1.77 19.16
CA SER A 96 4.07 3.00 19.07
C SER A 96 4.83 4.06 18.28
N LEU A 97 4.23 4.57 17.20
CA LEU A 97 4.79 5.60 16.34
C LEU A 97 3.80 6.77 16.23
N ALA A 98 4.23 7.98 16.54
CA ALA A 98 3.38 9.17 16.56
C ALA A 98 2.07 8.98 17.36
N GLY A 99 2.07 8.14 18.39
CA GLY A 99 0.87 7.84 19.20
C GLY A 99 -0.05 6.75 18.60
N VAL A 100 0.32 6.16 17.48
CA VAL A 100 -0.40 5.04 16.85
C VAL A 100 0.32 3.72 17.14
N SER A 101 -0.41 2.69 17.57
CA SER A 101 0.15 1.34 17.70
C SER A 101 0.25 0.70 16.31
N VAL A 102 1.45 0.25 15.96
CA VAL A 102 1.80 -0.34 14.66
C VAL A 102 2.40 -1.73 14.88
N THR A 103 1.76 -2.74 14.32
CA THR A 103 2.31 -4.11 14.24
C THR A 103 2.73 -4.41 12.80
N ALA A 104 3.98 -4.74 12.60
CA ALA A 104 4.55 -5.09 11.29
C ALA A 104 4.27 -6.57 10.95
N VAL A 105 3.58 -6.82 9.86
CA VAL A 105 3.22 -8.17 9.37
C VAL A 105 4.09 -8.50 8.16
N PRO A 106 4.75 -9.68 8.09
CA PRO A 106 5.49 -10.07 6.90
C PRO A 106 4.60 -10.06 5.64
N ALA A 107 5.04 -9.37 4.59
CA ALA A 107 4.37 -9.31 3.30
C ALA A 107 5.29 -9.87 2.21
N TYR A 108 4.89 -10.98 1.57
CA TYR A 108 5.72 -11.65 0.56
C TYR A 108 4.91 -12.59 -0.34
N ASN A 109 5.47 -12.95 -1.47
CA ASN A 109 4.93 -13.97 -2.36
C ASN A 109 5.56 -15.35 -2.09
N ARG A 110 4.74 -16.40 -2.09
CA ARG A 110 5.19 -17.77 -1.83
C ARG A 110 5.81 -18.45 -3.06
N ARG A 111 5.30 -18.15 -4.25
CA ARG A 111 5.64 -18.86 -5.50
C ARG A 111 5.98 -17.95 -6.67
N LYS A 112 6.14 -16.65 -6.42
CA LYS A 112 6.47 -15.66 -7.45
C LYS A 112 7.87 -15.12 -7.19
N PRO A 113 8.64 -14.73 -8.21
CA PRO A 113 10.00 -14.19 -8.03
C PRO A 113 10.01 -12.76 -7.49
N TYR A 114 8.84 -12.16 -7.29
CA TYR A 114 8.64 -10.81 -6.76
C TYR A 114 8.27 -10.88 -5.29
N HIS A 115 8.60 -9.87 -4.48
CA HIS A 115 8.27 -9.78 -3.06
C HIS A 115 8.72 -11.04 -2.30
N VAL A 116 9.98 -11.40 -2.47
CA VAL A 116 10.52 -12.61 -1.84
C VAL A 116 10.72 -12.43 -0.32
N LYS A 117 10.46 -13.47 0.47
CA LYS A 117 10.41 -13.41 1.94
C LYS A 117 11.68 -12.82 2.59
N TRP A 118 12.87 -13.07 2.02
CA TRP A 118 14.14 -12.57 2.57
C TRP A 118 14.32 -11.04 2.48
N MET A 119 13.51 -10.34 1.66
CA MET A 119 13.47 -8.88 1.61
C MET A 119 12.87 -8.26 2.88
N GLN A 120 12.15 -9.05 3.68
CA GLN A 120 11.51 -8.63 4.92
C GLN A 120 10.59 -7.41 4.73
N TRP A 121 9.87 -7.35 3.62
CA TRP A 121 8.86 -6.32 3.36
C TRP A 121 7.62 -6.57 4.22
N LEU A 122 6.86 -5.51 4.45
CA LEU A 122 5.87 -5.47 5.53
C LEU A 122 4.49 -5.04 5.03
N GLY A 123 3.48 -5.61 5.62
CA GLY A 123 2.19 -4.99 5.83
C GLY A 123 2.09 -4.50 7.28
N TYR A 124 1.00 -3.87 7.64
CA TYR A 124 0.83 -3.27 8.96
C TYR A 124 -0.56 -3.52 9.52
N VAL A 125 -0.65 -3.81 10.82
CA VAL A 125 -1.88 -3.66 11.58
C VAL A 125 -1.74 -2.39 12.41
N LEU A 126 -2.59 -1.41 12.16
CA LEU A 126 -2.68 -0.17 12.91
C LEU A 126 -3.83 -0.25 13.90
N THR A 127 -3.62 0.18 15.14
CA THR A 127 -4.69 0.34 16.10
C THR A 127 -5.00 1.83 16.26
N VAL A 128 -6.18 2.24 15.82
CA VAL A 128 -6.70 3.60 15.92
C VAL A 128 -7.92 3.60 16.85
N GLY A 129 -7.73 4.09 18.06
CA GLY A 129 -8.69 3.87 19.14
C GLY A 129 -8.80 2.38 19.47
N GLU A 130 -9.99 1.79 19.28
CA GLU A 130 -10.24 0.37 19.48
C GLU A 130 -10.21 -0.43 18.15
N THR A 131 -10.19 0.26 17.01
CA THR A 131 -10.28 -0.34 15.67
C THR A 131 -8.90 -0.76 15.16
N LYS A 132 -8.78 -2.00 14.73
CA LYS A 132 -7.58 -2.57 14.10
C LYS A 132 -7.75 -2.57 12.59
N ILE A 133 -6.83 -1.92 11.89
CA ILE A 133 -6.83 -1.79 10.43
C ILE A 133 -5.62 -2.55 9.90
N TYR A 134 -5.85 -3.58 9.10
CA TYR A 134 -4.79 -4.32 8.42
C TYR A 134 -4.60 -3.80 7.00
N ILE A 135 -3.42 -3.32 6.70
CA ILE A 135 -2.96 -2.97 5.36
C ILE A 135 -1.89 -3.99 4.98
N SER A 136 -2.24 -4.90 4.07
CA SER A 136 -1.37 -6.06 3.83
C SER A 136 -0.09 -5.76 3.06
N GLY A 137 0.00 -4.61 2.38
CA GLY A 137 1.03 -4.38 1.36
C GLY A 137 0.90 -5.39 0.22
N ASP A 138 1.98 -5.53 -0.55
CA ASP A 138 2.03 -6.48 -1.65
C ASP A 138 2.38 -7.88 -1.14
N THR A 139 1.38 -8.71 -1.00
CA THR A 139 1.51 -10.05 -0.42
C THR A 139 0.79 -11.12 -1.25
N ASP A 140 1.12 -12.36 -1.00
CA ASP A 140 0.34 -13.55 -1.37
C ASP A 140 -0.44 -14.03 -0.13
N LEU A 141 -1.16 -15.12 -0.27
CA LEU A 141 -1.86 -15.81 0.81
C LEU A 141 -0.85 -16.56 1.70
N THR A 142 -0.22 -15.82 2.61
CA THR A 142 0.81 -16.33 3.52
C THR A 142 0.20 -16.80 4.84
N ASP A 143 0.94 -17.62 5.59
CA ASP A 143 0.48 -18.09 6.90
C ASP A 143 0.41 -16.92 7.89
N GLU A 144 1.33 -15.96 7.79
CA GLU A 144 1.34 -14.75 8.61
C GLU A 144 0.10 -13.89 8.34
N ALA A 145 -0.27 -13.69 7.06
CA ALA A 145 -1.46 -12.95 6.69
C ALA A 145 -2.76 -13.63 7.18
N ARG A 146 -2.83 -14.97 7.13
CA ARG A 146 -3.98 -15.76 7.62
C ARG A 146 -4.19 -15.67 9.14
N ASN A 147 -3.16 -15.31 9.90
CA ASN A 147 -3.20 -15.20 11.35
C ASN A 147 -3.44 -13.77 11.86
N VAL A 148 -3.69 -12.82 10.94
CA VAL A 148 -4.00 -11.44 11.33
C VAL A 148 -5.40 -11.35 11.93
N SER A 149 -5.53 -10.57 13.02
CA SER A 149 -6.81 -10.18 13.60
C SER A 149 -7.00 -8.68 13.38
N CYS A 150 -8.08 -8.31 12.68
CA CYS A 150 -8.41 -6.92 12.37
C CYS A 150 -9.92 -6.74 12.19
N ASP A 151 -10.37 -5.48 12.29
CA ASP A 151 -11.76 -5.09 12.06
C ASP A 151 -11.95 -4.64 10.60
N ILE A 152 -10.95 -3.96 10.04
CA ILE A 152 -10.92 -3.50 8.66
C ILE A 152 -9.68 -4.09 7.99
N ALA A 153 -9.83 -4.69 6.80
CA ALA A 153 -8.72 -5.19 6.01
C ALA A 153 -8.60 -4.45 4.67
N MET A 154 -7.39 -4.05 4.29
CA MET A 154 -7.08 -3.49 2.97
C MET A 154 -6.17 -4.45 2.23
N LEU A 155 -6.73 -5.10 1.20
CA LEU A 155 -6.09 -6.23 0.51
C LEU A 155 -5.91 -5.94 -0.97
N PRO A 156 -4.73 -6.24 -1.55
CA PRO A 156 -4.52 -6.12 -2.99
C PRO A 156 -5.33 -7.20 -3.73
N ILE A 157 -5.88 -6.86 -4.90
CA ILE A 157 -6.61 -7.78 -5.75
C ILE A 157 -6.06 -7.84 -7.19
N GLY A 158 -4.87 -7.30 -7.40
CA GLY A 158 -4.26 -7.12 -8.72
C GLY A 158 -3.75 -8.40 -9.39
N GLY A 159 -3.37 -9.42 -8.64
CA GLY A 159 -3.07 -10.77 -9.13
C GLY A 159 -1.63 -11.01 -9.58
N PHE A 160 -1.09 -10.26 -10.53
CA PHE A 160 0.19 -10.63 -11.15
C PHE A 160 1.37 -10.56 -10.16
N TYR A 161 1.54 -9.45 -9.50
CA TYR A 161 2.60 -9.24 -8.50
C TYR A 161 2.15 -9.57 -7.06
N THR A 162 0.85 -9.58 -6.83
CA THR A 162 0.23 -9.77 -5.53
C THR A 162 -0.76 -10.93 -5.55
N ILE A 163 -1.49 -11.15 -4.48
CA ILE A 163 -2.64 -12.04 -4.41
C ILE A 163 -3.70 -11.60 -5.43
N ASP A 164 -4.37 -12.54 -6.08
CA ASP A 164 -5.48 -12.26 -6.99
C ASP A 164 -6.82 -12.08 -6.25
N ALA A 165 -7.84 -11.61 -6.98
CA ALA A 165 -9.12 -11.24 -6.40
C ALA A 165 -9.80 -12.40 -5.63
N VAL A 166 -9.79 -13.63 -6.17
CA VAL A 166 -10.43 -14.78 -5.52
C VAL A 166 -9.66 -15.20 -4.27
N ARG A 167 -8.34 -15.24 -4.34
CA ARG A 167 -7.50 -15.59 -3.20
C ARG A 167 -7.46 -14.48 -2.15
N ALA A 168 -7.64 -13.20 -2.54
CA ALA A 168 -7.81 -12.11 -1.59
C ALA A 168 -9.13 -12.23 -0.82
N ALA A 169 -10.21 -12.65 -1.48
CA ALA A 169 -11.47 -13.00 -0.81
C ALA A 169 -11.29 -14.20 0.13
N GLU A 170 -10.53 -15.25 -0.29
CA GLU A 170 -10.18 -16.37 0.60
C GLU A 170 -9.43 -15.90 1.86
N LEU A 171 -8.51 -14.93 1.73
CA LEU A 171 -7.83 -14.34 2.88
C LEU A 171 -8.83 -13.59 3.78
N ALA A 172 -9.68 -12.74 3.21
CA ALA A 172 -10.69 -12.01 3.96
C ALA A 172 -11.64 -12.97 4.70
N ASN A 173 -12.12 -14.02 4.03
CA ASN A 173 -12.97 -15.07 4.63
C ASN A 173 -12.25 -15.85 5.76
N THR A 174 -10.90 -15.91 5.72
CA THR A 174 -10.10 -16.56 6.77
C THR A 174 -9.93 -15.66 7.99
N ILE A 175 -9.58 -14.38 7.80
CA ILE A 175 -9.26 -13.44 8.89
C ILE A 175 -10.50 -12.73 9.45
N ARG A 176 -11.65 -12.83 8.74
CA ARG A 176 -12.98 -12.37 9.22
C ARG A 176 -13.02 -10.92 9.67
N PRO A 177 -12.56 -9.92 8.89
CA PRO A 177 -12.79 -8.52 9.21
C PRO A 177 -14.28 -8.19 9.09
N HIS A 178 -14.74 -7.14 9.72
CA HIS A 178 -16.10 -6.62 9.48
C HIS A 178 -16.22 -6.01 8.09
N THR A 179 -15.16 -5.28 7.68
CA THR A 179 -15.10 -4.60 6.38
C THR A 179 -13.79 -4.89 5.65
N VAL A 180 -13.85 -5.11 4.35
CA VAL A 180 -12.68 -5.22 3.50
C VAL A 180 -12.71 -4.17 2.39
N ILE A 181 -11.59 -3.49 2.18
CA ILE A 181 -11.38 -2.51 1.13
C ILE A 181 -10.36 -3.10 0.14
N PRO A 182 -10.76 -3.52 -1.05
CA PRO A 182 -9.81 -3.98 -2.05
C PRO A 182 -9.01 -2.79 -2.61
N ILE A 183 -7.71 -3.01 -2.75
CA ILE A 183 -6.73 -2.04 -3.24
C ILE A 183 -5.88 -2.66 -4.36
N HIS A 184 -4.93 -1.91 -4.90
CA HIS A 184 -3.93 -2.39 -5.87
C HIS A 184 -4.55 -3.03 -7.14
N TYR A 185 -5.55 -2.36 -7.73
CA TYR A 185 -6.23 -2.82 -8.95
C TYR A 185 -6.61 -1.65 -9.88
N GLY A 186 -7.00 -1.97 -11.10
CA GLY A 186 -7.63 -1.03 -12.05
C GLY A 186 -6.68 -0.17 -12.87
N MET A 187 -5.40 -0.03 -12.50
CA MET A 187 -4.44 0.85 -13.18
C MET A 187 -3.53 0.10 -14.17
N LEU A 188 -2.85 -0.91 -13.65
CA LEU A 188 -1.91 -1.76 -14.40
C LEU A 188 -2.23 -3.24 -14.21
N MET A 189 -3.01 -3.58 -13.18
CA MET A 189 -3.23 -4.93 -12.69
C MET A 189 -4.71 -5.22 -12.44
N GLY A 190 -5.07 -6.49 -12.38
CA GLY A 190 -6.36 -7.00 -11.91
C GLY A 190 -7.49 -6.99 -12.93
N GLY A 191 -7.33 -6.32 -14.08
CA GLY A 191 -8.42 -6.19 -15.05
C GLY A 191 -9.63 -5.43 -14.48
N LYS A 192 -10.63 -5.16 -15.33
CA LYS A 192 -11.86 -4.43 -14.94
C LYS A 192 -12.82 -5.29 -14.10
N ASP A 193 -12.68 -6.59 -14.13
CA ASP A 193 -13.52 -7.57 -13.46
C ASP A 193 -13.01 -7.99 -12.07
N ALA A 194 -11.81 -7.61 -11.68
CA ALA A 194 -11.22 -7.98 -10.40
C ALA A 194 -12.11 -7.63 -9.19
N PRO A 195 -12.70 -6.40 -9.09
CA PRO A 195 -13.59 -6.09 -7.98
C PRO A 195 -14.83 -6.99 -7.91
N ARG A 196 -15.45 -7.28 -9.07
CA ARG A 196 -16.60 -8.18 -9.12
C ARG A 196 -16.23 -9.59 -8.67
N ARG A 197 -15.13 -10.16 -9.21
CA ARG A 197 -14.65 -11.50 -8.81
C ARG A 197 -14.30 -11.58 -7.33
N PHE A 198 -13.78 -10.49 -6.75
CA PHE A 198 -13.52 -10.40 -5.32
C PHE A 198 -14.83 -10.46 -4.53
N CYS A 199 -15.82 -9.62 -4.87
CA CYS A 199 -17.10 -9.57 -4.17
C CYS A 199 -17.88 -10.90 -4.35
N ASP A 200 -17.84 -11.52 -5.53
CA ASP A 200 -18.51 -12.79 -5.80
C ASP A 200 -17.94 -13.97 -4.96
N ALA A 201 -16.68 -13.86 -4.52
CA ALA A 201 -15.99 -14.88 -3.72
C ALA A 201 -15.95 -14.57 -2.22
N LEU A 202 -16.43 -13.40 -1.81
CA LEU A 202 -16.45 -12.97 -0.41
C LEU A 202 -17.66 -13.55 0.33
N ASP A 203 -17.47 -13.97 1.57
CA ASP A 203 -18.57 -14.40 2.43
C ASP A 203 -19.56 -13.26 2.70
N SER A 204 -20.85 -13.57 2.73
CA SER A 204 -21.93 -12.57 2.77
C SER A 204 -22.03 -11.74 4.05
N ASP A 205 -21.33 -12.12 5.10
CA ASP A 205 -21.28 -11.43 6.39
C ASP A 205 -20.08 -10.48 6.52
N ILE A 206 -19.21 -10.41 5.48
CA ILE A 206 -18.12 -9.45 5.39
C ILE A 206 -18.51 -8.34 4.40
N ALA A 207 -18.48 -7.09 4.85
CA ALA A 207 -18.78 -5.95 3.98
C ALA A 207 -17.60 -5.65 3.04
N ALA A 208 -17.86 -5.59 1.73
CA ALA A 208 -16.89 -5.11 0.75
C ALA A 208 -17.12 -3.63 0.45
N GLU A 209 -16.13 -2.79 0.65
CA GLU A 209 -16.21 -1.38 0.34
C GLU A 209 -15.28 -1.00 -0.82
N LEU A 210 -15.85 -0.83 -2.01
CA LEU A 210 -15.10 -0.43 -3.19
C LEU A 210 -14.88 1.08 -3.19
N ARG A 211 -13.64 1.51 -3.00
CA ARG A 211 -13.27 2.93 -3.01
C ARG A 211 -12.60 3.32 -4.31
N PRO A 212 -13.15 4.29 -5.06
CA PRO A 212 -12.42 4.87 -6.17
C PRO A 212 -11.21 5.64 -5.64
N ALA A 213 -10.06 5.46 -6.29
CA ALA A 213 -8.90 6.30 -5.97
C ALA A 213 -9.23 7.77 -6.20
N VAL A 214 -8.95 8.61 -5.21
CA VAL A 214 -9.32 10.05 -5.20
C VAL A 214 -8.70 10.81 -6.37
N TYR A 215 -7.59 10.32 -6.97
CA TYR A 215 -6.81 11.04 -7.98
C TYR A 215 -6.55 10.24 -9.28
N SER A 216 -7.46 9.37 -9.71
CA SER A 216 -7.17 8.35 -10.72
C SER A 216 -7.10 8.82 -12.18
N SER A 217 -7.63 9.98 -12.59
CA SER A 217 -7.85 10.25 -14.02
C SER A 217 -6.80 11.11 -14.74
N VAL A 218 -6.23 12.12 -14.10
CA VAL A 218 -5.32 13.05 -14.77
C VAL A 218 -3.89 12.53 -14.85
N LEU A 219 -3.42 11.82 -13.83
CA LEU A 219 -2.04 11.36 -13.72
C LEU A 219 -1.73 10.09 -14.52
N VAL A 220 -2.71 9.23 -14.78
CA VAL A 220 -2.53 8.03 -15.64
C VAL A 220 -2.08 8.44 -17.04
N SER A 221 -2.63 9.54 -17.59
CA SER A 221 -2.23 10.06 -18.90
C SER A 221 -0.79 10.59 -18.91
N MET A 222 -0.32 11.23 -17.84
CA MET A 222 1.04 11.78 -17.76
C MET A 222 2.10 10.67 -17.58
N TYR A 223 1.84 9.68 -16.75
CA TYR A 223 2.79 8.56 -16.55
C TYR A 223 2.84 7.60 -17.72
N ALA A 224 1.72 7.35 -18.40
CA ALA A 224 1.71 6.61 -19.65
C ALA A 224 2.55 7.31 -20.73
N LYS A 225 2.46 8.63 -20.84
CA LYS A 225 3.29 9.43 -21.77
C LYS A 225 4.76 9.43 -21.36
N ALA A 226 5.09 9.53 -20.07
CA ALA A 226 6.46 9.48 -19.58
C ALA A 226 7.09 8.09 -19.79
N ALA A 227 6.35 7.01 -19.52
CA ALA A 227 6.80 5.64 -19.77
C ALA A 227 7.03 5.39 -21.28
N LEU A 228 6.17 5.92 -22.14
CA LEU A 228 6.35 5.87 -23.60
C LEU A 228 7.61 6.61 -24.05
N LEU A 229 7.89 7.79 -23.48
CA LEU A 229 9.08 8.59 -23.78
C LEU A 229 10.35 7.88 -23.31
N ILE A 230 10.35 7.25 -22.15
CA ILE A 230 11.49 6.47 -21.63
C ILE A 230 11.71 5.22 -22.50
N ALA A 231 10.64 4.51 -22.87
CA ALA A 231 10.74 3.36 -23.79
C ALA A 231 11.26 3.77 -25.18
N ALA A 232 10.81 4.91 -25.71
CA ALA A 232 11.30 5.46 -26.97
C ALA A 232 12.79 5.87 -26.87
N ALA A 233 13.21 6.51 -25.77
CA ALA A 233 14.61 6.87 -25.54
C ALA A 233 15.52 5.64 -25.42
N CYS A 234 15.07 4.58 -24.75
CA CYS A 234 15.80 3.31 -24.66
C CYS A 234 15.91 2.62 -26.03
N LEU A 235 14.86 2.64 -26.85
CA LEU A 235 14.89 2.12 -28.22
C LEU A 235 15.83 2.92 -29.13
N PHE A 236 15.84 4.25 -29.01
CA PHE A 236 16.75 5.12 -29.75
C PHE A 236 18.21 4.91 -29.34
N GLY A 237 18.48 4.74 -28.02
CA GLY A 237 19.82 4.43 -27.50
C GLY A 237 20.35 3.08 -27.99
N LEU A 238 19.49 2.06 -28.09
CA LEU A 238 19.82 0.74 -28.64
C LEU A 238 20.05 0.76 -30.15
N LEU A 239 19.38 1.64 -30.89
CA LEU A 239 19.57 1.83 -32.32
C LEU A 239 20.86 2.64 -32.63
N ALA A 240 21.12 3.69 -31.82
CA ALA A 240 22.35 4.49 -31.97
C ALA A 240 23.64 3.71 -31.62
N GLY A 241 23.55 2.81 -30.61
CA GLY A 241 24.69 1.92 -30.26
C GLY A 241 24.98 0.80 -31.24
N ARG A 242 24.22 0.64 -32.33
CA ARG A 242 24.50 -0.28 -33.44
C ARG A 242 25.21 0.37 -34.63
N PHE A 243 25.43 1.67 -34.57
CA PHE A 243 26.12 2.43 -35.63
C PHE A 243 27.47 3.06 -35.19
N LEU A 244 27.97 2.70 -34.03
CA LEU A 244 29.31 2.94 -33.53
C LEU A 244 30.01 1.59 -33.30
#